data_8caf62664be11e11a4201c8f790b9fce
#
_entry.id   8caf62664be11e11a4201c8f790b9fce
#
_cell.length_a   1.000
_cell.length_b   1.000
_cell.length_c   1.000
_cell.angle_alpha   90.00
_cell.angle_beta   90.00
_cell.angle_gamma   90.00
#
_symmetry.space_group_name_H-M   'P 1'
#
loop_
_entity.id
_entity.type
_entity.pdbx_description
1 polymer ?
#
loop_
_entity_poly.entity_id
_entity_poly.type
_entity_poly.pdbx_seq_one_letter_code
_entity_poly.pdbx_strand_id
1 'polypeptide(L)'
;PISCETRYGICAKCYGRDLARGHQINIGEAVGVIAAQSIGEPGTQLTMRTFHIGGAASRTSAADSVQVKNGGAVRLHNLKHVERLDGNLIAVSRSGELAIADEFGRERERYKLPYGAVISVKEGDKVDAGAIVAKWDPHTHPIVTEMKGTVTFVGMEEGITIKRQTDELTGLTNIEVLDAKDRPASGKDIRPAVKLVDANGKDLMLPGTDVPAQYFLPANALVGVADGAQVAVCLLYTSPSPRDQRGS
;
A
#
# COMPACT_ATOMS: atom_id res chain seq x y z
N PRO A 1 35.30 30.57 -1.76
CA PRO A 1 34.78 30.87 -3.11
C PRO A 1 33.84 32.07 -3.15
N ILE A 2 33.17 32.46 -2.08
CA ILE A 2 32.20 33.59 -2.06
C ILE A 2 32.89 34.92 -2.32
N SER A 3 34.15 35.08 -1.91
CA SER A 3 34.95 36.29 -2.07
C SER A 3 35.94 36.20 -3.23
N CYS A 4 35.80 35.20 -4.11
CA CYS A 4 36.74 35.03 -5.25
C CYS A 4 36.34 35.94 -6.41
N GLU A 5 37.28 36.77 -6.88
CA GLU A 5 37.09 37.72 -7.99
C GLU A 5 37.37 37.14 -9.37
N THR A 6 37.63 35.85 -9.47
CA THR A 6 37.92 35.18 -10.76
C THR A 6 36.70 35.24 -11.67
N ARG A 7 36.83 35.87 -12.84
CA ARG A 7 35.73 36.03 -13.81
C ARG A 7 35.49 34.80 -14.68
N TYR A 8 36.54 34.04 -14.99
CA TYR A 8 36.47 32.86 -15.85
C TYR A 8 37.15 31.67 -15.19
N GLY A 9 36.50 30.53 -15.20
CA GLY A 9 36.98 29.29 -14.58
C GLY A 9 36.95 29.29 -13.05
N ILE A 10 37.78 28.45 -12.46
CA ILE A 10 37.90 28.28 -11.01
C ILE A 10 39.33 28.61 -10.60
N CYS A 11 39.51 29.47 -9.61
CA CYS A 11 40.81 29.82 -9.07
C CYS A 11 41.47 28.61 -8.39
N ALA A 12 42.77 28.42 -8.54
CA ALA A 12 43.51 27.29 -7.97
C ALA A 12 43.40 27.18 -6.46
N LYS A 13 43.32 28.32 -5.75
CA LYS A 13 43.09 28.32 -4.29
C LYS A 13 41.67 27.90 -3.89
N CYS A 14 40.67 28.26 -4.71
CA CYS A 14 39.27 27.85 -4.46
C CYS A 14 39.05 26.38 -4.80
N TYR A 15 39.70 25.87 -5.84
CA TYR A 15 39.68 24.46 -6.19
C TYR A 15 40.41 23.61 -5.13
N GLY A 16 41.61 24.06 -4.76
CA GLY A 16 42.43 23.45 -3.73
C GLY A 16 43.41 22.41 -4.26
N ARG A 17 43.35 21.22 -3.68
CA ARG A 17 44.32 20.14 -3.90
C ARG A 17 43.95 19.27 -5.08
N ASP A 18 44.91 18.96 -5.92
CA ASP A 18 44.81 17.87 -6.89
C ASP A 18 44.91 16.53 -6.15
N LEU A 19 43.86 15.73 -6.23
CA LEU A 19 43.78 14.46 -5.54
C LEU A 19 44.71 13.39 -6.12
N ALA A 20 45.06 13.51 -7.39
CA ALA A 20 45.98 12.57 -8.06
C ALA A 20 47.43 12.81 -7.69
N ARG A 21 47.85 14.08 -7.58
CA ARG A 21 49.26 14.47 -7.39
C ARG A 21 49.56 14.95 -5.97
N GLY A 22 48.53 15.25 -5.17
CA GLY A 22 48.68 15.63 -3.77
C GLY A 22 49.14 17.07 -3.50
N HIS A 23 49.35 17.90 -4.52
CA HIS A 23 49.70 19.33 -4.40
C HIS A 23 48.58 20.23 -4.89
N GLN A 24 48.75 21.56 -4.80
CA GLN A 24 47.79 22.52 -5.33
C GLN A 24 47.64 22.34 -6.83
N ILE A 25 46.42 22.43 -7.33
CA ILE A 25 46.11 22.26 -8.76
C ILE A 25 46.88 23.22 -9.64
N ASN A 26 47.37 22.73 -10.77
CA ASN A 26 48.09 23.56 -11.75
C ASN A 26 47.12 24.42 -12.57
N ILE A 27 47.57 25.60 -13.00
CA ILE A 27 46.83 26.47 -13.90
C ILE A 27 46.78 25.81 -15.28
N GLY A 28 45.58 25.76 -15.90
CA GLY A 28 45.39 25.16 -17.22
C GLY A 28 44.82 23.76 -17.18
N GLU A 29 44.65 23.15 -16.00
CA GLU A 29 43.97 21.86 -15.87
C GLU A 29 42.47 21.98 -16.18
N ALA A 30 41.94 21.05 -16.98
CA ALA A 30 40.54 21.01 -17.40
C ALA A 30 39.63 20.42 -16.31
N VAL A 31 39.61 21.06 -15.14
CA VAL A 31 38.90 20.56 -13.94
C VAL A 31 37.40 20.35 -14.14
N GLY A 32 36.78 21.15 -14.99
CA GLY A 32 35.36 20.99 -15.34
C GLY A 32 35.09 19.71 -16.14
N VAL A 33 36.00 19.34 -17.04
CA VAL A 33 35.88 18.08 -17.81
C VAL A 33 36.08 16.86 -16.87
N ILE A 34 37.06 16.93 -15.99
CA ILE A 34 37.32 15.87 -15.00
C ILE A 34 36.09 15.67 -14.08
N ALA A 35 35.53 16.78 -13.62
CA ALA A 35 34.30 16.73 -12.82
C ALA A 35 33.10 16.15 -13.61
N ALA A 36 32.90 16.59 -14.85
CA ALA A 36 31.83 16.10 -15.70
C ALA A 36 31.96 14.60 -15.99
N GLN A 37 33.15 14.09 -16.24
CA GLN A 37 33.40 12.68 -16.46
C GLN A 37 33.18 11.86 -15.20
N SER A 38 33.70 12.30 -14.04
CA SER A 38 33.56 11.60 -12.78
C SER A 38 32.11 11.55 -12.25
N ILE A 39 31.29 12.54 -12.62
CA ILE A 39 29.84 12.57 -12.28
C ILE A 39 29.04 11.81 -13.34
N GLY A 40 29.41 11.93 -14.62
CA GLY A 40 28.65 11.36 -15.73
C GLY A 40 28.79 9.85 -15.87
N GLU A 41 29.96 9.29 -15.60
CA GLU A 41 30.19 7.84 -15.70
C GLU A 41 29.31 7.05 -14.70
N PRO A 42 29.37 7.27 -13.38
CA PRO A 42 28.48 6.60 -12.46
C PRO A 42 27.01 7.07 -12.58
N GLY A 43 26.80 8.29 -13.05
CA GLY A 43 25.45 8.83 -13.30
C GLY A 43 24.69 8.03 -14.35
N THR A 44 25.35 7.57 -15.43
CA THR A 44 24.72 6.75 -16.47
C THR A 44 24.36 5.36 -15.93
N GLN A 45 25.19 4.76 -15.09
CA GLN A 45 24.88 3.46 -14.44
C GLN A 45 23.81 3.60 -13.36
N LEU A 46 23.84 4.67 -12.57
CA LEU A 46 22.82 4.98 -11.57
C LEU A 46 21.47 5.32 -12.22
N THR A 47 21.44 6.05 -13.34
CA THR A 47 20.18 6.35 -14.04
C THR A 47 19.57 5.12 -14.68
N MET A 48 20.34 4.20 -15.22
CA MET A 48 19.80 2.92 -15.70
C MET A 48 19.21 2.08 -14.56
N ARG A 49 19.79 2.09 -13.37
CA ARG A 49 19.23 1.43 -12.17
C ARG A 49 18.13 2.25 -11.49
N THR A 50 18.24 3.58 -11.44
CA THR A 50 17.28 4.44 -10.75
C THR A 50 16.06 4.79 -11.59
N PHE A 51 16.07 4.67 -12.94
CA PHE A 51 14.82 4.74 -13.71
C PHE A 51 13.85 3.61 -13.30
N HIS A 52 14.36 2.48 -12.82
CA HIS A 52 13.52 1.43 -12.25
C HIS A 52 13.21 1.63 -10.75
N ILE A 53 14.04 2.38 -10.00
CA ILE A 53 13.89 2.59 -8.55
C ILE A 53 13.52 4.04 -8.22
N GLY A 54 14.03 5.04 -8.95
CA GLY A 54 13.82 6.47 -8.68
C GLY A 54 12.42 6.99 -8.99
N GLY A 55 11.65 6.28 -9.82
CA GLY A 55 10.21 6.49 -9.91
C GLY A 55 9.46 6.14 -8.62
N ALA A 56 10.11 5.42 -7.71
CA ALA A 56 9.56 5.08 -6.40
C ALA A 56 10.00 6.03 -5.28
N ALA A 57 11.18 6.65 -5.37
CA ALA A 57 11.71 7.54 -4.33
C ALA A 57 11.17 8.98 -4.39
N SER A 58 10.63 9.41 -5.53
CA SER A 58 9.95 10.71 -5.69
C SER A 58 8.45 10.63 -5.40
N ARG A 59 7.94 9.47 -5.03
CA ARG A 59 6.58 9.37 -4.52
C ARG A 59 6.62 9.73 -3.06
N THR A 60 5.96 10.82 -2.72
CA THR A 60 5.34 11.02 -1.41
C THR A 60 5.11 9.63 -0.82
N SER A 61 5.78 9.31 0.29
CA SER A 61 5.49 8.10 1.05
C SER A 61 3.97 8.00 1.10
N ALA A 62 3.42 6.97 0.47
CA ALA A 62 1.97 6.85 0.40
C ALA A 62 1.50 6.93 1.85
N ALA A 63 0.66 7.92 2.14
CA ALA A 63 0.21 8.12 3.50
C ALA A 63 -0.41 6.81 3.97
N ASP A 64 0.07 6.27 5.07
CA ASP A 64 -0.37 5.02 5.72
C ASP A 64 -1.31 5.28 6.89
N SER A 65 -1.47 6.56 7.23
CA SER A 65 -2.23 7.00 8.39
C SER A 65 -2.80 8.40 8.22
N VAL A 66 -3.87 8.70 8.94
CA VAL A 66 -4.42 10.05 9.10
C VAL A 66 -4.06 10.56 10.48
N GLN A 67 -3.24 11.59 10.50
CA GLN A 67 -2.95 12.36 11.70
C GLN A 67 -3.71 13.69 11.67
N VAL A 68 -4.48 13.94 12.71
CA VAL A 68 -5.31 15.14 12.85
C VAL A 68 -4.43 16.33 13.20
N LYS A 69 -4.59 17.46 12.52
CA LYS A 69 -3.82 18.68 12.79
C LYS A 69 -4.47 19.54 13.88
N ASN A 70 -5.80 19.56 13.94
CA ASN A 70 -6.56 20.33 14.92
C ASN A 70 -7.42 19.38 15.76
N GLY A 71 -7.50 19.63 17.06
CA GLY A 71 -8.41 18.92 17.94
C GLY A 71 -9.88 19.23 17.63
N GLY A 72 -10.75 18.27 17.86
CA GLY A 72 -12.18 18.43 17.61
C GLY A 72 -12.99 17.15 17.76
N ALA A 73 -14.25 17.21 17.39
CA ALA A 73 -15.13 16.04 17.37
C ALA A 73 -15.12 15.35 15.99
N VAL A 74 -15.04 14.02 16.00
CA VAL A 74 -15.04 13.20 14.79
C VAL A 74 -16.43 13.12 14.19
N ARG A 75 -16.55 13.33 12.89
CA ARG A 75 -17.73 13.06 12.08
C ARG A 75 -17.38 12.10 10.93
N LEU A 76 -18.21 11.12 10.72
CA LEU A 76 -18.05 10.13 9.66
C LEU A 76 -19.07 10.40 8.55
N HIS A 77 -18.58 10.63 7.33
CA HIS A 77 -19.44 10.87 6.18
C HIS A 77 -19.36 9.71 5.19
N ASN A 78 -20.52 9.23 4.77
CA ASN A 78 -20.64 8.20 3.74
C ASN A 78 -19.81 6.92 4.02
N LEU A 79 -19.52 6.66 5.30
CA LEU A 79 -18.67 5.59 5.75
C LEU A 79 -19.53 4.39 6.18
N LYS A 80 -19.52 3.33 5.36
CA LYS A 80 -19.91 2.02 5.84
C LYS A 80 -18.72 1.42 6.55
N HIS A 81 -18.91 0.95 7.75
CA HIS A 81 -17.88 0.36 8.59
C HIS A 81 -18.36 -0.92 9.23
N VAL A 82 -17.41 -1.74 9.61
CA VAL A 82 -17.61 -2.97 10.36
C VAL A 82 -16.82 -2.87 11.65
N GLU A 83 -17.43 -3.21 12.77
CA GLU A 83 -16.77 -3.21 14.06
C GLU A 83 -16.00 -4.53 14.25
N ARG A 84 -14.72 -4.42 14.52
CA ARG A 84 -13.84 -5.53 14.84
C ARG A 84 -13.97 -5.90 16.31
N LEU A 85 -13.59 -7.15 16.66
CA LEU A 85 -13.59 -7.62 18.05
C LEU A 85 -12.77 -6.75 19.01
N ASP A 86 -11.77 -6.04 18.50
CA ASP A 86 -10.91 -5.11 19.24
C ASP A 86 -11.55 -3.73 19.47
N GLY A 87 -12.79 -3.50 19.01
CA GLY A 87 -13.50 -2.23 19.12
C GLY A 87 -13.13 -1.20 18.06
N ASN A 88 -12.16 -1.49 17.19
CA ASN A 88 -11.80 -0.65 16.05
C ASN A 88 -12.79 -0.81 14.90
N LEU A 89 -12.99 0.27 14.12
CA LEU A 89 -13.85 0.25 12.96
C LEU A 89 -13.00 -0.01 11.69
N ILE A 90 -13.50 -0.81 10.78
CA ILE A 90 -12.86 -1.03 9.47
C ILE A 90 -13.76 -0.43 8.39
N ALA A 91 -13.18 0.44 7.55
CA ALA A 91 -13.89 1.05 6.45
C ALA A 91 -14.19 0.04 5.33
N VAL A 92 -15.46 -0.17 4.99
CA VAL A 92 -15.91 -1.03 3.88
C VAL A 92 -16.45 -0.22 2.71
N SER A 93 -16.45 1.09 2.80
CA SER A 93 -16.83 1.98 1.69
C SER A 93 -15.60 2.53 0.97
N ARG A 94 -15.73 2.75 -0.35
CA ARG A 94 -14.67 3.37 -1.16
C ARG A 94 -14.72 4.91 -1.14
N SER A 95 -15.81 5.48 -0.65
CA SER A 95 -16.08 6.92 -0.61
C SER A 95 -16.29 7.45 0.82
N GLY A 96 -15.77 6.73 1.81
CA GLY A 96 -15.83 7.13 3.20
C GLY A 96 -14.92 8.32 3.47
N GLU A 97 -15.40 9.28 4.25
CA GLU A 97 -14.64 10.44 4.67
C GLU A 97 -14.78 10.62 6.18
N LEU A 98 -13.68 11.04 6.81
CA LEU A 98 -13.61 11.41 8.20
C LEU A 98 -13.39 12.92 8.28
N ALA A 99 -14.24 13.62 8.99
CA ALA A 99 -14.12 15.05 9.22
C ALA A 99 -13.90 15.35 10.71
N ILE A 100 -13.16 16.41 10.98
CA ILE A 100 -12.97 16.93 12.33
C ILE A 100 -13.73 18.24 12.43
N ALA A 101 -14.69 18.30 13.36
CA ALA A 101 -15.50 19.47 13.64
C ALA A 101 -15.01 20.19 14.89
N ASP A 102 -15.04 21.51 14.86
CA ASP A 102 -14.76 22.35 16.04
C ASP A 102 -15.96 22.35 17.03
N GLU A 103 -15.81 23.04 18.14
CA GLU A 103 -16.88 23.19 19.16
C GLU A 103 -18.15 23.85 18.63
N PHE A 104 -18.05 24.58 17.51
CA PHE A 104 -19.18 25.23 16.84
C PHE A 104 -19.83 24.36 15.76
N GLY A 105 -19.34 23.11 15.61
CA GLY A 105 -19.85 22.17 14.62
C GLY A 105 -19.37 22.42 13.19
N ARG A 106 -18.39 23.33 12.98
CA ARG A 106 -17.79 23.57 11.68
C ARG A 106 -16.69 22.56 11.40
N GLU A 107 -16.72 21.96 10.23
CA GLU A 107 -15.67 21.05 9.78
C GLU A 107 -14.39 21.82 9.46
N ARG A 108 -13.33 21.51 10.17
CA ARG A 108 -11.99 22.09 9.99
C ARG A 108 -11.14 21.31 9.02
N GLU A 109 -11.27 19.99 9.09
CA GLU A 109 -10.47 19.05 8.32
C GLU A 109 -11.36 17.93 7.80
N ARG A 110 -11.06 17.45 6.58
CA ARG A 110 -11.73 16.32 5.97
C ARG A 110 -10.71 15.41 5.31
N TYR A 111 -10.75 14.14 5.63
CA TYR A 111 -9.83 13.13 5.17
C TYR A 111 -10.58 12.00 4.49
N LYS A 112 -10.11 11.62 3.30
CA LYS A 112 -10.65 10.50 2.57
C LYS A 112 -10.04 9.21 3.09
N LEU A 113 -10.89 8.23 3.43
CA LEU A 113 -10.47 6.95 3.94
C LEU A 113 -10.50 5.90 2.82
N PRO A 114 -9.41 5.16 2.60
CA PRO A 114 -9.42 4.05 1.67
C PRO A 114 -10.19 2.85 2.25
N TYR A 115 -10.65 1.97 1.37
CA TYR A 115 -11.25 0.70 1.75
C TYR A 115 -10.24 -0.14 2.56
N GLY A 116 -10.70 -0.72 3.66
CA GLY A 116 -9.87 -1.51 4.57
C GLY A 116 -9.09 -0.68 5.61
N ALA A 117 -9.26 0.65 5.64
CA ALA A 117 -8.66 1.47 6.68
C ALA A 117 -9.21 1.10 8.06
N VAL A 118 -8.30 0.92 9.02
CA VAL A 118 -8.62 0.70 10.43
C VAL A 118 -8.76 2.05 11.12
N ILE A 119 -9.92 2.33 11.67
CA ILE A 119 -10.27 3.58 12.32
C ILE A 119 -10.33 3.31 13.82
N SER A 120 -9.54 4.05 14.60
CA SER A 120 -9.43 3.90 16.05
C SER A 120 -10.42 4.75 16.85
N VAL A 121 -11.23 5.55 16.17
CA VAL A 121 -12.18 6.51 16.77
C VAL A 121 -13.60 6.25 16.28
N LYS A 122 -14.59 6.57 17.11
CA LYS A 122 -16.01 6.48 16.77
C LYS A 122 -16.58 7.86 16.46
N GLU A 123 -17.77 7.86 15.84
CA GLU A 123 -18.48 9.11 15.57
C GLU A 123 -18.82 9.85 16.87
N GLY A 124 -18.46 11.11 16.92
CA GLY A 124 -18.64 11.97 18.11
C GLY A 124 -17.50 11.98 19.11
N ASP A 125 -16.49 11.12 18.95
CA ASP A 125 -15.31 11.11 19.82
C ASP A 125 -14.54 12.43 19.69
N LYS A 126 -14.02 12.92 20.82
CA LYS A 126 -13.10 14.06 20.85
C LYS A 126 -11.68 13.57 20.66
N VAL A 127 -10.99 14.17 19.72
CA VAL A 127 -9.59 13.88 19.41
C VAL A 127 -8.74 15.13 19.59
N ASP A 128 -7.52 14.93 20.07
CA ASP A 128 -6.53 16.00 20.21
C ASP A 128 -5.73 16.20 18.93
N ALA A 129 -5.14 17.38 18.76
CA ALA A 129 -4.21 17.64 17.67
C ALA A 129 -3.01 16.69 17.73
N GLY A 130 -2.66 16.10 16.59
CA GLY A 130 -1.59 15.11 16.48
C GLY A 130 -2.02 13.65 16.68
N ALA A 131 -3.28 13.38 17.05
CA ALA A 131 -3.78 12.02 17.20
C ALA A 131 -3.88 11.31 15.85
N ILE A 132 -3.52 10.02 15.80
CA ILE A 132 -3.71 9.16 14.64
C ILE A 132 -5.10 8.52 14.75
N VAL A 133 -5.99 8.87 13.84
CA VAL A 133 -7.40 8.45 13.85
C VAL A 133 -7.71 7.30 12.90
N ALA A 134 -6.90 7.13 11.87
CA ALA A 134 -7.03 6.03 10.93
C ALA A 134 -5.67 5.55 10.44
N LYS A 135 -5.56 4.24 10.13
CA LYS A 135 -4.35 3.60 9.66
C LYS A 135 -4.66 2.57 8.58
N TRP A 136 -3.83 2.46 7.56
CA TRP A 136 -3.97 1.43 6.52
C TRP A 136 -2.61 1.09 5.95
N ASP A 137 -2.53 -0.02 5.24
CA ASP A 137 -1.36 -0.38 4.46
C ASP A 137 -1.61 -0.01 2.99
N PRO A 138 -0.86 0.96 2.42
CA PRO A 138 -1.02 1.37 1.02
C PRO A 138 -0.58 0.30 0.02
N HIS A 139 0.17 -0.70 0.48
CA HIS A 139 0.71 -1.79 -0.35
C HIS A 139 -0.21 -3.01 -0.40
N THR A 140 -1.22 -3.08 0.46
CA THR A 140 -2.16 -4.20 0.50
C THR A 140 -3.58 -3.76 0.12
N HIS A 141 -4.31 -4.65 -0.53
CA HIS A 141 -5.74 -4.49 -0.80
C HIS A 141 -6.51 -5.52 0.01
N PRO A 142 -6.93 -5.19 1.24
CA PRO A 142 -7.63 -6.14 2.09
C PRO A 142 -9.03 -6.43 1.53
N ILE A 143 -9.51 -7.66 1.72
CA ILE A 143 -10.92 -8.02 1.56
C ILE A 143 -11.50 -8.22 2.95
N VAL A 144 -12.51 -7.43 3.28
CA VAL A 144 -13.17 -7.43 4.59
C VAL A 144 -14.51 -8.10 4.46
N THR A 145 -14.82 -9.05 5.37
CA THR A 145 -16.14 -9.63 5.47
C THR A 145 -17.04 -8.80 6.37
N GLU A 146 -18.24 -8.52 5.89
CA GLU A 146 -19.23 -7.73 6.63
C GLU A 146 -20.03 -8.58 7.61
N MET A 147 -19.91 -9.90 7.53
CA MET A 147 -20.65 -10.85 8.36
C MET A 147 -19.84 -12.11 8.67
N LYS A 148 -20.23 -12.79 9.74
CA LYS A 148 -19.66 -14.08 10.11
C LYS A 148 -20.32 -15.20 9.33
N GLY A 149 -19.54 -16.20 8.97
CA GLY A 149 -20.02 -17.36 8.22
C GLY A 149 -18.92 -18.38 7.98
N THR A 150 -19.25 -19.43 7.25
CA THR A 150 -18.28 -20.44 6.80
C THR A 150 -17.82 -20.09 5.41
N VAL A 151 -16.51 -20.13 5.18
CA VAL A 151 -15.89 -19.85 3.88
C VAL A 151 -16.13 -21.03 2.95
N THR A 152 -16.55 -20.76 1.72
CA THR A 152 -16.60 -21.73 0.64
C THR A 152 -15.91 -21.16 -0.59
N PHE A 153 -15.00 -21.92 -1.18
CA PHE A 153 -14.26 -21.53 -2.36
C PHE A 153 -15.08 -21.78 -3.62
N VAL A 154 -15.12 -20.81 -4.51
CA VAL A 154 -15.80 -20.87 -5.81
C VAL A 154 -14.81 -20.64 -6.91
N GLY A 155 -14.70 -21.58 -7.85
CA GLY A 155 -13.79 -21.48 -8.99
C GLY A 155 -12.30 -21.47 -8.62
N MET A 156 -11.93 -22.05 -7.45
CA MET A 156 -10.55 -22.20 -7.00
C MET A 156 -10.06 -23.62 -7.30
N GLU A 157 -9.54 -23.82 -8.50
CA GLU A 157 -9.01 -25.10 -8.97
C GLU A 157 -7.49 -25.06 -9.02
N GLU A 158 -6.85 -26.05 -8.36
CA GLU A 158 -5.39 -26.15 -8.28
C GLU A 158 -4.78 -26.40 -9.65
N GLY A 159 -3.75 -25.62 -10.00
CA GLY A 159 -3.09 -25.67 -11.31
C GLY A 159 -3.85 -24.96 -12.44
N ILE A 160 -5.09 -24.52 -12.23
CA ILE A 160 -5.91 -23.79 -13.20
C ILE A 160 -6.08 -22.33 -12.78
N THR A 161 -6.62 -22.10 -11.58
CA THR A 161 -6.90 -20.75 -11.07
C THR A 161 -6.07 -20.39 -9.85
N ILE A 162 -5.57 -21.40 -9.12
CA ILE A 162 -4.76 -21.22 -7.92
C ILE A 162 -3.49 -22.07 -7.97
N LYS A 163 -2.46 -21.62 -7.26
CA LYS A 163 -1.23 -22.34 -6.99
C LYS A 163 -1.02 -22.40 -5.47
N ARG A 164 -0.74 -23.58 -4.96
CA ARG A 164 -0.32 -23.73 -3.56
C ARG A 164 1.17 -23.56 -3.45
N GLN A 165 1.60 -22.69 -2.57
CA GLN A 165 3.00 -22.47 -2.26
C GLN A 165 3.19 -22.71 -0.77
N THR A 166 3.97 -23.73 -0.46
CA THR A 166 4.36 -24.00 0.93
C THR A 166 5.69 -23.31 1.21
N ASP A 167 5.69 -22.47 2.21
CA ASP A 167 6.90 -21.84 2.70
C ASP A 167 7.72 -22.88 3.47
N GLU A 168 8.91 -23.20 2.96
CA GLU A 168 9.81 -24.23 3.53
C GLU A 168 10.31 -23.86 4.93
N LEU A 169 10.34 -22.57 5.29
CA LEU A 169 10.80 -22.09 6.59
C LEU A 169 9.73 -22.14 7.66
N THR A 170 8.49 -21.78 7.29
CA THR A 170 7.38 -21.69 8.25
C THR A 170 6.45 -22.90 8.20
N GLY A 171 6.51 -23.73 7.15
CA GLY A 171 5.61 -24.85 6.90
C GLY A 171 4.17 -24.42 6.57
N LEU A 172 3.90 -23.11 6.43
CA LEU A 172 2.61 -22.59 6.09
C LEU A 172 2.34 -22.72 4.60
N THR A 173 1.19 -23.25 4.25
CA THR A 173 0.75 -23.34 2.86
C THR A 173 -0.13 -22.15 2.53
N ASN A 174 0.34 -21.30 1.64
CA ASN A 174 -0.40 -20.18 1.10
C ASN A 174 -1.02 -20.57 -0.24
N ILE A 175 -2.23 -20.09 -0.49
CA ILE A 175 -2.92 -20.25 -1.77
C ILE A 175 -2.79 -18.94 -2.53
N GLU A 176 -2.13 -18.98 -3.68
CA GLU A 176 -1.97 -17.83 -4.57
C GLU A 176 -2.92 -17.96 -5.76
N VAL A 177 -3.63 -16.88 -6.07
CA VAL A 177 -4.53 -16.80 -7.23
C VAL A 177 -3.72 -16.43 -8.47
N LEU A 178 -3.73 -17.28 -9.49
CA LEU A 178 -3.01 -17.05 -10.75
C LEU A 178 -3.62 -15.87 -11.53
N ASP A 179 -2.76 -15.10 -12.21
CA ASP A 179 -3.24 -14.09 -13.17
C ASP A 179 -3.95 -14.78 -14.34
N ALA A 180 -4.99 -14.14 -14.87
CA ALA A 180 -5.75 -14.65 -16.04
C ALA A 180 -4.87 -14.91 -17.26
N LYS A 181 -3.71 -14.24 -17.36
CA LYS A 181 -2.72 -14.42 -18.44
C LYS A 181 -1.96 -15.74 -18.32
N ASP A 182 -1.70 -16.16 -17.08
CA ASP A 182 -0.89 -17.33 -16.75
C ASP A 182 -1.74 -18.61 -16.63
N ARG A 183 -3.08 -18.46 -16.73
CA ARG A 183 -4.01 -19.59 -16.66
C ARG A 183 -4.10 -20.33 -17.97
N PRO A 184 -4.28 -21.66 -17.94
CA PRO A 184 -4.62 -22.44 -19.12
C PRO A 184 -5.93 -21.96 -19.75
N ALA A 185 -6.16 -22.27 -21.02
CA ALA A 185 -7.32 -21.81 -21.77
C ALA A 185 -8.67 -22.14 -21.10
N SER A 186 -8.75 -23.27 -20.41
CA SER A 186 -9.94 -23.72 -19.66
C SER A 186 -10.25 -22.87 -18.42
N GLY A 187 -9.26 -22.15 -17.87
CA GLY A 187 -9.39 -21.38 -16.65
C GLY A 187 -9.50 -19.86 -16.84
N LYS A 188 -9.41 -19.35 -18.07
CA LYS A 188 -9.39 -17.90 -18.34
C LYS A 188 -10.68 -17.19 -17.96
N ASP A 189 -11.82 -17.86 -18.14
CA ASP A 189 -13.14 -17.30 -17.85
C ASP A 189 -13.59 -17.51 -16.39
N ILE A 190 -12.87 -18.36 -15.65
CA ILE A 190 -13.20 -18.65 -14.26
C ILE A 190 -12.73 -17.47 -13.40
N ARG A 191 -13.64 -16.95 -12.57
CA ARG A 191 -13.34 -15.90 -11.60
C ARG A 191 -13.29 -16.50 -10.19
N PRO A 192 -12.10 -16.73 -9.62
CA PRO A 192 -11.97 -17.24 -8.26
C PRO A 192 -12.64 -16.28 -7.27
N ALA A 193 -13.44 -16.84 -6.39
CA ALA A 193 -14.16 -16.08 -5.39
C ALA A 193 -14.25 -16.85 -4.06
N VAL A 194 -14.38 -16.11 -2.99
CA VAL A 194 -14.74 -16.63 -1.67
C VAL A 194 -16.21 -16.29 -1.41
N LYS A 195 -16.98 -17.28 -1.01
CA LYS A 195 -18.40 -17.15 -0.66
C LYS A 195 -18.59 -17.47 0.80
N LEU A 196 -19.50 -16.76 1.44
CA LEU A 196 -19.91 -17.07 2.82
C LEU A 196 -21.21 -17.84 2.83
N VAL A 197 -21.20 -18.94 3.56
CA VAL A 197 -22.38 -19.79 3.76
C VAL A 197 -22.71 -19.92 5.25
N ASP A 198 -23.95 -20.18 5.54
CA ASP A 198 -24.44 -20.50 6.88
C ASP A 198 -24.04 -21.92 7.26
N ALA A 199 -24.28 -22.30 8.53
CA ALA A 199 -24.05 -23.64 9.04
C ALA A 199 -24.79 -24.75 8.26
N ASN A 200 -25.84 -24.40 7.55
CA ASN A 200 -26.64 -25.31 6.72
C ASN A 200 -26.16 -25.34 5.24
N GLY A 201 -25.06 -24.67 4.88
CA GLY A 201 -24.57 -24.59 3.50
C GLY A 201 -25.37 -23.64 2.59
N LYS A 202 -26.27 -22.82 3.16
CA LYS A 202 -27.04 -21.83 2.41
C LYS A 202 -26.25 -20.54 2.28
N ASP A 203 -26.36 -19.90 1.12
CA ASP A 203 -25.71 -18.62 0.84
C ASP A 203 -26.16 -17.52 1.81
N LEU A 204 -25.23 -16.85 2.41
CA LEU A 204 -25.49 -15.65 3.21
C LEU A 204 -25.64 -14.43 2.26
N MET A 205 -26.64 -13.61 2.54
CA MET A 205 -26.88 -12.36 1.79
C MET A 205 -26.24 -11.18 2.50
N LEU A 206 -25.69 -10.24 1.75
CA LEU A 206 -25.13 -9.00 2.32
C LEU A 206 -26.22 -8.19 3.04
N PRO A 207 -25.90 -7.56 4.18
CA PRO A 207 -26.88 -6.79 4.94
C PRO A 207 -27.56 -5.72 4.12
N GLY A 208 -28.90 -5.77 4.06
CA GLY A 208 -29.72 -4.81 3.32
C GLY A 208 -29.76 -4.99 1.81
N THR A 209 -29.30 -6.13 1.28
CA THR A 209 -29.35 -6.46 -0.16
C THR A 209 -29.69 -7.94 -0.37
N ASP A 210 -30.23 -8.27 -1.54
CA ASP A 210 -30.47 -9.67 -1.95
C ASP A 210 -29.25 -10.25 -2.71
N VAL A 211 -28.05 -9.69 -2.50
CA VAL A 211 -26.83 -10.13 -3.14
C VAL A 211 -26.11 -11.12 -2.21
N PRO A 212 -25.70 -12.31 -2.72
CA PRO A 212 -24.94 -13.25 -1.91
C PRO A 212 -23.59 -12.66 -1.51
N ALA A 213 -23.13 -12.97 -0.30
CA ALA A 213 -21.84 -12.55 0.24
C ALA A 213 -20.72 -13.29 -0.49
N GLN A 214 -20.37 -12.81 -1.69
CA GLN A 214 -19.35 -13.36 -2.56
C GLN A 214 -18.30 -12.29 -2.85
N TYR A 215 -17.04 -12.62 -2.59
CA TYR A 215 -15.89 -11.74 -2.76
C TYR A 215 -14.97 -12.30 -3.83
N PHE A 216 -14.86 -11.58 -4.96
CA PHE A 216 -13.96 -11.95 -6.03
C PHE A 216 -12.51 -11.65 -5.66
N LEU A 217 -11.64 -12.61 -5.92
CA LEU A 217 -10.23 -12.49 -5.62
C LEU A 217 -9.48 -11.87 -6.81
N PRO A 218 -8.66 -10.83 -6.59
CA PRO A 218 -7.81 -10.27 -7.63
C PRO A 218 -6.68 -11.26 -7.99
N ALA A 219 -6.01 -10.99 -9.11
CA ALA A 219 -4.80 -11.72 -9.49
C ALA A 219 -3.70 -11.57 -8.44
N ASN A 220 -2.92 -12.62 -8.26
CA ASN A 220 -1.82 -12.71 -7.28
C ASN A 220 -2.27 -12.56 -5.82
N ALA A 221 -3.51 -12.85 -5.58
CA ALA A 221 -4.11 -12.86 -4.28
C ALA A 221 -3.58 -13.99 -3.40
N LEU A 222 -3.09 -13.68 -2.18
CA LEU A 222 -2.69 -14.69 -1.19
C LEU A 222 -3.86 -14.96 -0.24
N VAL A 223 -4.42 -16.15 -0.30
CA VAL A 223 -5.56 -16.55 0.54
C VAL A 223 -5.04 -17.28 1.77
N GLY A 224 -5.21 -16.65 2.94
CA GLY A 224 -4.74 -17.18 4.22
C GLY A 224 -5.80 -17.98 4.99
N VAL A 225 -6.98 -18.21 4.38
CA VAL A 225 -8.07 -18.99 5.00
C VAL A 225 -8.26 -20.31 4.26
N ALA A 226 -8.63 -21.34 5.00
CA ALA A 226 -8.95 -22.63 4.42
C ALA A 226 -10.43 -22.71 4.02
N ASP A 227 -10.73 -23.58 3.07
CA ASP A 227 -12.12 -23.91 2.73
C ASP A 227 -12.81 -24.57 3.93
N GLY A 228 -14.05 -24.17 4.21
CA GLY A 228 -14.78 -24.60 5.41
C GLY A 228 -14.39 -23.87 6.70
N ALA A 229 -13.45 -22.93 6.69
CA ALA A 229 -13.10 -22.17 7.88
C ALA A 229 -14.23 -21.24 8.31
N GLN A 230 -14.49 -21.16 9.62
CA GLN A 230 -15.40 -20.17 10.16
C GLN A 230 -14.69 -18.84 10.31
N VAL A 231 -15.23 -17.81 9.69
CA VAL A 231 -14.72 -16.44 9.78
C VAL A 231 -15.68 -15.56 10.57
N ALA A 232 -15.09 -14.74 11.44
CA ALA A 232 -15.81 -13.67 12.10
C ALA A 232 -15.87 -12.45 11.14
N VAL A 233 -16.60 -11.44 11.54
CA VAL A 233 -16.58 -10.15 10.88
C VAL A 233 -15.15 -9.59 10.97
N CYS A 234 -14.35 -9.79 9.94
CA CYS A 234 -12.92 -9.50 9.97
C CYS A 234 -12.31 -9.49 8.56
N LEU A 235 -11.03 -9.20 8.53
CA LEU A 235 -10.19 -9.28 7.36
C LEU A 235 -10.08 -10.72 6.85
N LEU A 236 -10.58 -11.00 5.65
CA LEU A 236 -10.43 -12.30 5.01
C LEU A 236 -9.07 -12.49 4.36
N TYR A 237 -8.47 -11.37 3.92
CA TYR A 237 -7.41 -11.49 2.95
C TYR A 237 -6.66 -10.16 2.73
N THR A 238 -5.34 -10.28 2.56
CA THR A 238 -4.48 -9.18 2.12
C THR A 238 -3.77 -9.56 0.82
N SER A 239 -3.87 -8.73 -0.23
CA SER A 239 -3.10 -8.87 -1.45
C SER A 239 -1.86 -8.00 -1.37
N PRO A 240 -0.65 -8.51 -1.60
CA PRO A 240 0.49 -7.66 -1.84
C PRO A 240 0.24 -6.79 -3.08
N SER A 241 0.69 -5.54 -3.02
CA SER A 241 0.59 -4.66 -4.18
C SER A 241 1.34 -5.26 -5.36
N PRO A 242 0.81 -5.20 -6.61
CA PRO A 242 1.52 -5.70 -7.79
C PRO A 242 2.87 -5.02 -8.05
N ARG A 243 3.26 -4.07 -7.21
CA ARG A 243 4.56 -3.40 -7.27
C ARG A 243 5.66 -4.10 -6.49
N ASP A 244 5.34 -4.83 -5.44
CA ASP A 244 6.33 -5.51 -4.60
C ASP A 244 6.85 -6.81 -5.25
N GLN A 245 6.13 -7.33 -6.24
CA GLN A 245 6.51 -8.54 -6.98
C GLN A 245 7.57 -8.32 -8.07
N ARG A 246 7.99 -7.09 -8.33
CA ARG A 246 9.03 -6.77 -9.34
C ARG A 246 10.44 -6.58 -8.77
N GLY A 247 10.66 -6.95 -7.54
CA GLY A 247 11.90 -6.77 -6.77
C GLY A 247 12.69 -8.05 -6.50
N SER A 248 12.44 -9.12 -7.22
CA SER A 248 13.24 -10.35 -7.15
C SER A 248 13.90 -10.64 -8.48
#